data_43d6edad2f0c32523afa2c63707bc948
#
_entry.id   43d6edad2f0c32523afa2c63707bc948
#
_cell.length_a   1.000
_cell.length_b   1.000
_cell.length_c   1.000
_cell.angle_alpha   90.00
_cell.angle_beta   90.00
_cell.angle_gamma   90.00
#
_symmetry.space_group_name_H-M   'P 1'
#
loop_
_entity.id
_entity.type
_entity.pdbx_description
1 polymer ?
#
loop_
_entity_poly.entity_id
_entity_poly.type
_entity_poly.pdbx_seq_one_letter_code
_entity_poly.pdbx_strand_id
1 'polypeptide(L)'
;VLVGEAVGRVLVALGADTVFGVVGSGNFHATNAMVDAGARYVAARHEGGAAMMADGYARVSGRLGVLSVHQGPGLTNATTGITEAAKSRTPLVVLAADTGAAAVRSNFRIDQGGLATAVGAMAERVHSAGSAVADTVRAVR
;
A
#
# COMPACT_ATOMS: atom_id res chain seq x y z
N VAL A 1 -10.88 -4.20 16.41
CA VAL A 1 -9.83 -4.26 15.39
C VAL A 1 -10.15 -3.19 14.36
N LEU A 2 -9.21 -2.28 14.12
CA LEU A 2 -9.35 -1.27 13.06
C LEU A 2 -9.21 -1.94 11.70
N VAL A 3 -9.87 -1.38 10.68
CA VAL A 3 -9.79 -1.89 9.29
C VAL A 3 -8.33 -1.97 8.83
N GLY A 4 -7.53 -0.95 9.08
CA GLY A 4 -6.10 -0.95 8.74
C GLY A 4 -5.31 -2.07 9.42
N GLU A 5 -5.63 -2.40 10.67
CA GLU A 5 -5.00 -3.54 11.37
C GLU A 5 -5.36 -4.89 10.73
N ALA A 6 -6.62 -5.06 10.34
CA ALA A 6 -7.05 -6.27 9.65
C ALA A 6 -6.33 -6.42 8.30
N VAL A 7 -6.24 -5.35 7.52
CA VAL A 7 -5.52 -5.32 6.24
C VAL A 7 -4.04 -5.69 6.44
N GLY A 8 -3.35 -5.08 7.40
CA GLY A 8 -1.94 -5.37 7.67
C GLY A 8 -1.69 -6.83 8.02
N ARG A 9 -2.51 -7.41 8.91
CA ARG A 9 -2.40 -8.83 9.28
C ARG A 9 -2.68 -9.78 8.12
N VAL A 10 -3.66 -9.46 7.28
CA VAL A 10 -3.98 -10.26 6.09
C VAL A 10 -2.82 -10.24 5.09
N LEU A 11 -2.20 -9.09 4.84
CA LEU A 11 -1.04 -8.99 3.95
C LEU A 11 0.11 -9.89 4.42
N VAL A 12 0.40 -9.90 5.71
CA VAL A 12 1.43 -10.78 6.29
C VAL A 12 1.05 -12.26 6.15
N ALA A 13 -0.21 -12.60 6.42
CA ALA A 13 -0.71 -13.97 6.22
C ALA A 13 -0.66 -14.44 4.76
N LEU A 14 -0.69 -13.50 3.80
CA LEU A 14 -0.52 -13.77 2.37
C LEU A 14 0.94 -13.77 1.91
N GLY A 15 1.90 -13.64 2.83
CA GLY A 15 3.32 -13.78 2.56
C GLY A 15 4.11 -12.47 2.47
N ALA A 16 3.50 -11.34 2.81
CA ALA A 16 4.23 -10.07 2.91
C ALA A 16 5.12 -10.08 4.17
N ASP A 17 6.42 -10.25 4.00
CA ASP A 17 7.39 -10.30 5.09
C ASP A 17 8.21 -9.00 5.24
N THR A 18 8.12 -8.12 4.27
CA THR A 18 8.81 -6.83 4.29
C THR A 18 7.92 -5.75 3.68
N VAL A 19 7.80 -4.62 4.36
CA VAL A 19 7.08 -3.46 3.91
C VAL A 19 8.00 -2.25 3.87
N PHE A 20 7.96 -1.51 2.76
CA PHE A 20 8.72 -0.30 2.52
C PHE A 20 7.78 0.90 2.56
N GLY A 21 8.22 2.03 3.09
CA GLY A 21 7.34 3.18 3.09
C GLY A 21 7.85 4.40 3.84
N VAL A 22 6.98 5.39 3.87
CA VAL A 22 7.09 6.58 4.72
C VAL A 22 5.86 6.59 5.61
N VAL A 23 6.06 6.51 6.93
CA VAL A 23 4.95 6.48 7.89
C VAL A 23 4.30 7.86 7.97
N GLY A 24 2.99 7.87 7.85
CA GLY A 24 2.13 9.01 8.12
C GLY A 24 0.89 8.57 8.89
N SER A 25 0.08 9.52 9.33
CA SER A 25 -1.12 9.23 10.13
C SER A 25 -2.11 8.30 9.44
N GLY A 26 -2.16 8.30 8.11
CA GLY A 26 -3.10 7.49 7.34
C GLY A 26 -2.73 6.01 7.26
N ASN A 27 -1.44 5.67 7.20
CA ASN A 27 -0.96 4.30 7.03
C ASN A 27 -0.37 3.66 8.29
N PHE A 28 -0.32 4.40 9.39
CA PHE A 28 0.28 4.00 10.66
C PHE A 28 -0.29 2.68 11.22
N HIS A 29 -1.61 2.56 11.31
CA HIS A 29 -2.24 1.37 11.89
C HIS A 29 -1.98 0.09 11.11
N ALA A 30 -2.06 0.16 9.78
CA ALA A 30 -1.80 -0.99 8.93
C ALA A 30 -0.31 -1.40 9.00
N THR A 31 0.59 -0.43 8.97
CA THR A 31 2.04 -0.66 9.04
C THR A 31 2.43 -1.30 10.38
N ASN A 32 1.91 -0.78 11.49
CA ASN A 32 2.16 -1.38 12.80
C ASN A 32 1.63 -2.81 12.91
N ALA A 33 0.42 -3.06 12.40
CA ALA A 33 -0.15 -4.40 12.41
C ALA A 33 0.68 -5.40 11.57
N MET A 34 1.30 -4.95 10.49
CA MET A 34 2.24 -5.78 9.72
C MET A 34 3.48 -6.11 10.55
N VAL A 35 4.06 -5.12 11.25
CA VAL A 35 5.23 -5.33 12.13
C VAL A 35 4.89 -6.27 13.28
N ASP A 36 3.75 -6.06 13.94
CA ASP A 36 3.27 -6.92 15.02
C ASP A 36 3.01 -8.37 14.55
N ALA A 37 2.66 -8.56 13.29
CA ALA A 37 2.49 -9.87 12.67
C ALA A 37 3.80 -10.49 12.15
N GLY A 38 4.94 -9.82 12.33
CA GLY A 38 6.27 -10.33 12.04
C GLY A 38 6.92 -9.80 10.76
N ALA A 39 6.30 -8.88 10.04
CA ALA A 39 6.92 -8.25 8.89
C ALA A 39 8.01 -7.24 9.31
N ARG A 40 9.03 -7.09 8.49
CA ARG A 40 10.04 -6.07 8.66
C ARG A 40 9.61 -4.76 7.98
N TYR A 41 9.64 -3.65 8.71
CA TYR A 41 9.44 -2.33 8.13
C TYR A 41 10.78 -1.68 7.74
N VAL A 42 10.87 -1.22 6.50
CA VAL A 42 12.00 -0.49 5.96
C VAL A 42 11.57 0.95 5.66
N ALA A 43 11.99 1.86 6.52
CA ALA A 43 11.67 3.28 6.38
C ALA A 43 12.49 3.93 5.25
N ALA A 44 11.81 4.72 4.44
CA ALA A 44 12.42 5.61 3.46
C ALA A 44 12.24 7.07 3.86
N ARG A 45 12.96 7.96 3.21
CA ARG A 45 12.82 9.42 3.39
C ARG A 45 11.90 10.04 2.34
N HIS A 46 11.55 9.28 1.31
CA HIS A 46 10.67 9.70 0.23
C HIS A 46 9.97 8.47 -0.37
N GLU A 47 8.70 8.60 -0.69
CA GLU A 47 7.88 7.48 -1.16
C GLU A 47 8.35 6.93 -2.52
N GLY A 48 8.93 7.77 -3.36
CA GLY A 48 9.58 7.32 -4.60
C GLY A 48 10.72 6.35 -4.32
N GLY A 49 11.56 6.62 -3.33
CA GLY A 49 12.60 5.69 -2.88
C GLY A 49 12.02 4.40 -2.30
N ALA A 50 10.96 4.51 -1.50
CA ALA A 50 10.26 3.34 -0.96
C ALA A 50 9.68 2.45 -2.06
N ALA A 51 9.08 3.05 -3.08
CA ALA A 51 8.52 2.33 -4.22
C ALA A 51 9.60 1.57 -5.01
N MET A 52 10.74 2.21 -5.25
CA MET A 52 11.87 1.57 -5.92
C MET A 52 12.47 0.42 -5.09
N MET A 53 12.55 0.59 -3.77
CA MET A 53 13.01 -0.49 -2.88
C MET A 53 12.05 -1.67 -2.89
N ALA A 54 10.74 -1.43 -2.83
CA ALA A 54 9.72 -2.48 -2.86
C ALA A 54 9.73 -3.23 -4.20
N ASP A 55 9.84 -2.52 -5.33
CA ASP A 55 9.96 -3.10 -6.66
C ASP A 55 11.23 -3.96 -6.79
N GLY A 56 12.38 -3.42 -6.40
CA GLY A 56 13.65 -4.14 -6.42
C GLY A 56 13.63 -5.39 -5.54
N TYR A 57 13.08 -5.27 -4.34
CA TYR A 57 12.90 -6.40 -3.42
C TYR A 57 12.06 -7.52 -4.05
N ALA A 58 10.91 -7.18 -4.61
CA ALA A 58 10.02 -8.17 -5.22
C ALA A 58 10.68 -8.87 -6.43
N ARG A 59 11.38 -8.12 -7.28
CA ARG A 59 12.09 -8.68 -8.45
C ARG A 59 13.20 -9.64 -8.05
N VAL A 60 14.00 -9.29 -7.04
CA VAL A 60 15.16 -10.09 -6.63
C VAL A 60 14.76 -11.30 -5.79
N SER A 61 13.82 -11.09 -4.85
CA SER A 61 13.41 -12.15 -3.93
C SER A 61 12.34 -13.11 -4.49
N GLY A 62 11.60 -12.68 -5.52
CA GLY A 62 10.42 -13.39 -6.02
C GLY A 62 9.25 -13.37 -5.03
N ARG A 63 9.30 -12.54 -3.99
CA ARG A 63 8.26 -12.41 -2.97
C ARG A 63 7.37 -11.20 -3.24
N LEU A 64 6.23 -11.16 -2.54
CA LEU A 64 5.34 -10.03 -2.58
C LEU A 64 6.02 -8.80 -1.95
N GLY A 65 6.25 -7.76 -2.74
CA GLY A 65 6.67 -6.46 -2.24
C GLY A 65 5.46 -5.69 -1.70
N VAL A 66 5.64 -4.97 -0.60
CA VAL A 66 4.61 -4.07 -0.07
C VAL A 66 5.17 -2.67 0.07
N LEU A 67 4.49 -1.72 -0.56
CA LEU A 67 4.72 -0.30 -0.41
C LEU A 67 3.59 0.29 0.45
N SER A 68 3.93 0.96 1.54
CA SER A 68 2.95 1.66 2.40
C SER A 68 3.14 3.16 2.31
N VAL A 69 2.08 3.87 1.90
CA VAL A 69 2.10 5.32 1.70
C VAL A 69 0.89 6.01 2.33
N HIS A 70 1.07 7.25 2.71
CA HIS A 70 -0.02 8.13 3.11
C HIS A 70 -0.91 8.46 1.90
N GLN A 71 -2.19 8.71 2.14
CA GLN A 71 -3.12 9.15 1.09
C GLN A 71 -2.68 10.49 0.47
N GLY A 72 -3.12 10.72 -0.76
CA GLY A 72 -2.84 11.95 -1.49
C GLY A 72 -1.36 12.08 -1.83
N PRO A 73 -0.62 13.03 -1.22
CA PRO A 73 0.77 13.32 -1.60
C PRO A 73 1.73 12.16 -1.44
N GLY A 74 1.50 11.25 -0.49
CA GLY A 74 2.32 10.04 -0.35
C GLY A 74 2.19 9.11 -1.57
N LEU A 75 0.97 8.92 -2.06
CA LEU A 75 0.73 8.13 -3.27
C LEU A 75 1.29 8.82 -4.52
N THR A 76 1.10 10.13 -4.67
CA THR A 76 1.63 10.86 -5.84
C THR A 76 3.15 10.86 -5.88
N ASN A 77 3.83 10.96 -4.74
CA ASN A 77 5.29 10.84 -4.64
C ASN A 77 5.82 9.47 -5.08
N ALA A 78 5.03 8.42 -4.94
CA ALA A 78 5.39 7.05 -5.30
C ALA A 78 5.12 6.70 -6.77
N THR A 79 4.47 7.57 -7.52
CA THR A 79 3.90 7.28 -8.85
C THR A 79 4.92 6.70 -9.83
N THR A 80 6.14 7.22 -9.88
CA THR A 80 7.19 6.72 -10.78
C THR A 80 7.50 5.24 -10.51
N GLY A 81 7.71 4.87 -9.26
CA GLY A 81 8.01 3.48 -8.88
C GLY A 81 6.82 2.54 -9.09
N ILE A 82 5.59 3.02 -8.84
CA ILE A 82 4.37 2.25 -9.12
C ILE A 82 4.22 2.02 -10.63
N THR A 83 4.49 3.03 -11.44
CA THR A 83 4.46 2.92 -12.91
C THR A 83 5.45 1.87 -13.40
N GLU A 84 6.66 1.89 -12.87
CA GLU A 84 7.71 0.93 -13.23
C GLU A 84 7.32 -0.51 -12.84
N ALA A 85 6.83 -0.69 -11.61
CA ALA A 85 6.37 -2.00 -11.13
C ALA A 85 5.20 -2.53 -11.98
N ALA A 86 4.23 -1.68 -12.32
CA ALA A 86 3.09 -2.05 -13.16
C ALA A 86 3.53 -2.49 -14.56
N LYS A 87 4.41 -1.73 -15.21
CA LYS A 87 4.96 -2.08 -16.54
C LYS A 87 5.74 -3.38 -16.53
N SER A 88 6.48 -3.64 -15.47
CA SER A 88 7.31 -4.83 -15.32
C SER A 88 6.53 -6.03 -14.76
N ARG A 89 5.26 -5.84 -14.41
CA ARG A 89 4.41 -6.86 -13.76
C ARG A 89 5.05 -7.43 -12.50
N THR A 90 5.69 -6.57 -11.73
CA THR A 90 6.30 -6.93 -10.46
C THR A 90 5.18 -7.25 -9.45
N PRO A 91 5.31 -8.33 -8.64
CA PRO A 91 4.37 -8.64 -7.59
C PRO A 91 4.48 -7.62 -6.44
N LEU A 92 3.82 -6.49 -6.60
CA LEU A 92 3.84 -5.34 -5.69
C LEU A 92 2.42 -4.96 -5.28
N VAL A 93 2.18 -4.88 -3.98
CA VAL A 93 0.97 -4.28 -3.41
C VAL A 93 1.30 -2.90 -2.88
N VAL A 94 0.51 -1.92 -3.29
CA VAL A 94 0.57 -0.56 -2.74
C VAL A 94 -0.57 -0.38 -1.75
N LEU A 95 -0.21 -0.25 -0.49
CA LEU A 95 -1.13 0.06 0.59
C LEU A 95 -1.19 1.58 0.74
N ALA A 96 -2.17 2.19 0.10
CA ALA A 96 -2.47 3.61 0.23
C ALA A 96 -3.63 3.81 1.21
N ALA A 97 -3.44 4.65 2.21
CA ALA A 97 -4.55 5.08 3.06
C ALA A 97 -5.60 5.81 2.22
N ASP A 98 -6.79 5.98 2.75
CA ASP A 98 -7.83 6.76 2.10
C ASP A 98 -8.39 7.83 3.05
N THR A 99 -8.92 8.87 2.47
CA THR A 99 -9.60 9.94 3.21
C THR A 99 -11.00 9.47 3.60
N GLY A 100 -11.34 9.58 4.87
CA GLY A 100 -12.67 9.18 5.35
C GLY A 100 -13.80 9.88 4.58
N ALA A 101 -14.90 9.18 4.35
CA ALA A 101 -16.02 9.65 3.52
C ALA A 101 -16.59 11.01 3.98
N ALA A 102 -16.58 11.28 5.29
CA ALA A 102 -17.05 12.56 5.86
C ALA A 102 -16.09 13.74 5.63
N ALA A 103 -14.80 13.46 5.31
CA ALA A 103 -13.79 14.50 5.12
C ALA A 103 -13.76 15.01 3.65
N VAL A 104 -14.89 15.49 3.18
CA VAL A 104 -15.11 15.89 1.76
C VAL A 104 -14.14 16.98 1.29
N ARG A 105 -13.71 17.85 2.21
CA ARG A 105 -12.80 18.97 1.91
C ARG A 105 -11.36 18.73 2.37
N SER A 106 -10.98 17.48 2.64
CA SER A 106 -9.61 17.18 3.04
C SER A 106 -8.64 17.55 1.91
N ASN A 107 -7.55 18.22 2.27
CA ASN A 107 -6.45 18.53 1.35
C ASN A 107 -5.65 17.30 0.91
N PHE A 108 -5.88 16.14 1.54
CA PHE A 108 -5.29 14.86 1.13
C PHE A 108 -6.15 14.10 0.12
N ARG A 109 -7.36 14.58 -0.16
CA ARG A 109 -8.30 13.88 -1.03
C ARG A 109 -7.93 14.08 -2.49
N ILE A 110 -7.62 12.98 -3.16
CA ILE A 110 -7.43 12.90 -4.61
C ILE A 110 -8.16 11.67 -5.14
N ASP A 111 -8.33 11.55 -6.45
CA ASP A 111 -8.78 10.30 -7.08
C ASP A 111 -7.61 9.30 -7.16
N GLN A 112 -7.40 8.58 -6.07
CA GLN A 112 -6.32 7.59 -5.96
C GLN A 112 -6.54 6.40 -6.91
N GLY A 113 -7.79 5.97 -7.08
CA GLY A 113 -8.14 4.89 -8.01
C GLY A 113 -7.85 5.28 -9.46
N GLY A 114 -8.22 6.47 -9.86
CA GLY A 114 -7.93 7.02 -11.17
C GLY A 114 -6.42 7.14 -11.42
N LEU A 115 -5.66 7.62 -10.43
CA LEU A 115 -4.21 7.71 -10.52
C LEU A 115 -3.57 6.33 -10.70
N ALA A 116 -3.95 5.34 -9.89
CA ALA A 116 -3.43 3.99 -9.98
C ALA A 116 -3.72 3.38 -11.37
N THR A 117 -4.93 3.52 -11.87
CA THR A 117 -5.34 3.03 -13.19
C THR A 117 -4.57 3.73 -14.31
N ALA A 118 -4.37 5.05 -14.22
CA ALA A 118 -3.64 5.80 -15.22
C ALA A 118 -2.18 5.34 -15.41
N VAL A 119 -1.56 4.82 -14.37
CA VAL A 119 -0.18 4.28 -14.44
C VAL A 119 -0.11 2.78 -14.69
N GLY A 120 -1.24 2.14 -14.92
CA GLY A 120 -1.33 0.71 -15.27
C GLY A 120 -1.42 -0.23 -14.08
N ALA A 121 -1.59 0.28 -12.86
CA ALA A 121 -1.86 -0.54 -11.69
C ALA A 121 -3.36 -0.88 -11.57
N MET A 122 -3.68 -2.00 -10.92
CA MET A 122 -5.07 -2.33 -10.60
C MET A 122 -5.47 -1.64 -9.30
N ALA A 123 -6.55 -0.86 -9.36
CA ALA A 123 -7.08 -0.18 -8.20
C ALA A 123 -8.10 -1.07 -7.48
N GLU A 124 -7.80 -1.38 -6.23
CA GLU A 124 -8.71 -2.07 -5.33
C GLU A 124 -9.03 -1.19 -4.12
N ARG A 125 -10.17 -1.41 -3.52
CA ARG A 125 -10.62 -0.64 -2.36
C ARG A 125 -11.15 -1.55 -1.27
N VAL A 126 -10.80 -1.23 -0.03
CA VAL A 126 -11.47 -1.82 1.14
C VAL A 126 -12.76 -1.05 1.39
N HIS A 127 -13.90 -1.70 1.18
CA HIS A 127 -15.20 -1.05 1.18
C HIS A 127 -15.81 -0.91 2.59
N SER A 128 -15.53 -1.87 3.47
CA SER A 128 -16.08 -1.89 4.83
C SER A 128 -15.22 -2.75 5.76
N ALA A 129 -15.50 -2.66 7.05
CA ALA A 129 -14.86 -3.54 8.04
C ALA A 129 -15.20 -5.03 7.78
N GLY A 130 -16.42 -5.32 7.33
CA GLY A 130 -16.87 -6.68 7.04
C GLY A 130 -16.22 -7.29 5.78
N SER A 131 -15.85 -6.47 4.81
CA SER A 131 -15.23 -6.92 3.56
C SER A 131 -13.70 -6.83 3.56
N ALA A 132 -13.09 -6.26 4.59
CA ALA A 132 -11.65 -5.93 4.61
C ALA A 132 -10.74 -7.12 4.26
N VAL A 133 -11.04 -8.30 4.79
CA VAL A 133 -10.26 -9.52 4.48
C VAL A 133 -10.40 -9.91 3.02
N ALA A 134 -11.63 -9.97 2.52
CA ALA A 134 -11.92 -10.39 1.15
C ALA A 134 -11.35 -9.37 0.13
N ASP A 135 -11.50 -8.08 0.41
CA ASP A 135 -10.98 -7.00 -0.44
C ASP A 135 -9.44 -7.03 -0.50
N THR A 136 -8.77 -7.26 0.64
CA THR A 136 -7.31 -7.39 0.70
C THR A 136 -6.82 -8.62 -0.05
N VAL A 137 -7.48 -9.76 0.11
CA VAL A 137 -7.13 -11.00 -0.62
C VAL A 137 -7.28 -10.79 -2.13
N ARG A 138 -8.33 -10.08 -2.57
CA ARG A 138 -8.54 -9.78 -3.99
C ARG A 138 -7.43 -8.89 -4.57
N ALA A 139 -6.97 -7.91 -3.79
CA ALA A 139 -5.89 -7.01 -4.21
C ALA A 139 -4.54 -7.71 -4.39
N VAL A 140 -4.31 -8.87 -3.77
CA VAL A 140 -3.04 -9.63 -3.85
C VAL A 140 -3.06 -10.67 -4.97
N ARG A 141 -4.24 -11.05 -5.47
CA ARG A 141 -4.41 -12.06 -6.52
C ARG A 141 -4.33 -11.48 -7.93
#